data_44e2bf18de103606e7199b579c9c65a9
#
_entry.id   44e2bf18de103606e7199b579c9c65a9
#
_cell.length_a   1.000
_cell.length_b   1.000
_cell.length_c   1.000
_cell.angle_alpha   90.00
_cell.angle_beta   90.00
_cell.angle_gamma   90.00
#
_symmetry.space_group_name_H-M   'P 1'
#
loop_
_entity.id
_entity.type
_entity.pdbx_description
1 polymer ?
#
loop_
_entity_poly.entity_id
_entity_poly.type
_entity_poly.pdbx_seq_one_letter_code
_entity_poly.pdbx_strand_id
1 'polypeptide(L)'
;MSLRLLGHIELPAHAKEGGFDHAAVHHESSRLYVAHTSNDDVDVIDSASDRFLRSIHGLKGAAGVLVSDERSLLFTANRGENTISILSAGREQEMLRLFSGIRPNGLAFDPSRGLLLVANVGDPEIGNSSTASMIDVDRKTVIGSVVLPGRPRWAVYDERTTAFYLNIADPPLIVKIDAKTPSKMLERYKMPAKGPHGLDLDPRGRYLFCACDGAKLVAVHLDSGEIRLVGELSGPPDVVFFNPNLSHVYVAVGTPGVIDVFDARRMKLLETVPTEKGAHTLAVAQRENKVYAFLPATHRAATYRDE
;
A
#
# COMPACT_ATOMS: atom_id res chain seq x y z
N MET A 1 -1.52 21.14 15.42
CA MET A 1 -1.00 20.69 14.11
C MET A 1 -0.14 19.49 14.40
N SER A 2 -0.43 18.36 13.78
CA SER A 2 0.34 17.15 13.99
C SER A 2 1.46 17.02 12.94
N LEU A 3 1.19 17.31 11.68
CA LEU A 3 2.19 17.21 10.61
C LEU A 3 2.93 18.53 10.37
N ARG A 4 4.25 18.54 10.65
CA ARG A 4 5.15 19.66 10.39
C ARG A 4 6.08 19.34 9.23
N LEU A 5 6.05 20.16 8.18
CA LEU A 5 6.97 20.02 7.04
C LEU A 5 8.43 20.20 7.49
N LEU A 6 9.29 19.24 7.17
CA LEU A 6 10.73 19.27 7.42
C LEU A 6 11.51 19.76 6.20
N GLY A 7 11.10 19.38 4.99
CA GLY A 7 11.79 19.72 3.76
C GLY A 7 11.31 18.89 2.57
N HIS A 8 12.09 18.93 1.51
CA HIS A 8 11.83 18.20 0.28
C HIS A 8 13.05 17.41 -0.16
N ILE A 9 12.81 16.28 -0.80
CA ILE A 9 13.84 15.43 -1.41
C ILE A 9 13.63 15.49 -2.92
N GLU A 10 14.65 15.88 -3.67
CA GLU A 10 14.62 15.86 -5.13
C GLU A 10 14.68 14.41 -5.63
N LEU A 11 13.79 14.06 -6.55
CA LEU A 11 13.69 12.74 -7.17
C LEU A 11 13.90 12.84 -8.68
N PRO A 12 14.19 11.74 -9.37
CA PRO A 12 14.29 11.74 -10.82
C PRO A 12 13.02 12.27 -11.49
N ALA A 13 13.19 13.03 -12.57
CA ALA A 13 12.06 13.51 -13.35
C ALA A 13 11.30 12.35 -14.00
N HIS A 14 9.99 12.52 -14.19
CA HIS A 14 9.15 11.52 -14.87
C HIS A 14 9.55 11.40 -16.36
N ALA A 15 9.77 10.16 -16.80
CA ALA A 15 10.10 9.86 -18.20
C ALA A 15 8.84 9.81 -19.09
N LYS A 16 7.66 9.54 -18.51
CA LYS A 16 6.37 9.45 -19.18
C LYS A 16 5.23 9.90 -18.24
N GLU A 17 4.01 9.99 -18.75
CA GLU A 17 2.84 10.23 -17.91
C GLU A 17 2.71 9.18 -16.81
N GLY A 18 2.21 9.59 -15.65
CA GLY A 18 2.07 8.79 -14.45
C GLY A 18 2.58 9.54 -13.24
N GLY A 19 3.31 8.86 -12.39
CA GLY A 19 3.83 9.43 -11.17
C GLY A 19 4.40 8.34 -10.29
N PHE A 20 4.15 8.51 -9.01
CA PHE A 20 4.49 7.54 -7.97
C PHE A 20 3.24 6.70 -7.63
N ASP A 21 3.46 5.48 -7.17
CA ASP A 21 2.41 4.57 -6.68
C ASP A 21 2.80 4.09 -5.27
N HIS A 22 2.65 2.83 -4.89
CA HIS A 22 2.90 2.38 -3.53
C HIS A 22 4.33 2.65 -3.03
N ALA A 23 4.46 2.84 -1.72
CA ALA A 23 5.74 3.01 -1.06
C ALA A 23 5.80 2.23 0.25
N ALA A 24 7.01 1.84 0.68
CA ALA A 24 7.24 1.11 1.93
C ALA A 24 8.60 1.46 2.53
N VAL A 25 8.73 1.29 3.85
CA VAL A 25 9.98 1.58 4.58
C VAL A 25 10.55 0.30 5.16
N HIS A 26 11.83 0.05 4.94
CA HIS A 26 12.63 -0.96 5.61
C HIS A 26 13.37 -0.30 6.78
N HIS A 27 12.90 -0.55 7.97
CA HIS A 27 13.36 0.18 9.16
C HIS A 27 14.78 -0.15 9.56
N GLU A 28 15.26 -1.39 9.35
CA GLU A 28 16.63 -1.77 9.73
C GLU A 28 17.70 -1.06 8.91
N SER A 29 17.46 -0.88 7.61
CA SER A 29 18.43 -0.19 6.73
C SER A 29 18.09 1.28 6.52
N SER A 30 17.02 1.80 7.11
CA SER A 30 16.49 3.15 6.88
C SER A 30 16.29 3.43 5.37
N ARG A 31 15.78 2.43 4.63
CA ARG A 31 15.46 2.57 3.21
C ARG A 31 13.96 2.73 3.01
N LEU A 32 13.59 3.80 2.32
CA LEU A 32 12.26 3.99 1.81
C LEU A 32 12.29 3.69 0.32
N TYR A 33 11.39 2.85 -0.12
CA TYR A 33 11.18 2.44 -1.51
C TYR A 33 9.87 3.01 -2.00
N VAL A 34 9.86 3.61 -3.18
CA VAL A 34 8.62 4.08 -3.82
C VAL A 34 8.58 3.65 -5.28
N ALA A 35 7.46 3.09 -5.71
CA ALA A 35 7.22 2.79 -7.11
C ALA A 35 7.17 4.09 -7.91
N HIS A 36 8.13 4.27 -8.82
CA HIS A 36 8.17 5.36 -9.78
C HIS A 36 7.63 4.84 -11.13
N THR A 37 6.30 4.69 -11.17
CA THR A 37 5.59 4.01 -12.26
C THR A 37 5.89 4.63 -13.62
N SER A 38 6.01 5.96 -13.67
CA SER A 38 6.35 6.69 -14.90
C SER A 38 7.77 6.46 -15.41
N ASN A 39 8.66 5.86 -14.60
CA ASN A 39 10.04 5.56 -14.98
C ASN A 39 10.31 4.07 -15.14
N ASP A 40 9.33 3.20 -14.85
CA ASP A 40 9.50 1.75 -14.78
C ASP A 40 10.55 1.32 -13.73
N ASP A 41 10.61 2.05 -12.61
CA ASP A 41 11.62 1.97 -11.56
C ASP A 41 11.01 1.91 -10.17
N VAL A 42 11.85 1.62 -9.19
CA VAL A 42 11.60 1.89 -7.77
C VAL A 42 12.69 2.82 -7.26
N ASP A 43 12.32 3.99 -6.77
CA ASP A 43 13.27 4.93 -6.18
C ASP A 43 13.57 4.55 -4.74
N VAL A 44 14.84 4.69 -4.35
CA VAL A 44 15.38 4.38 -3.03
C VAL A 44 15.83 5.66 -2.35
N ILE A 45 15.25 5.92 -1.19
CA ILE A 45 15.53 7.09 -0.36
C ILE A 45 16.11 6.61 0.98
N ASP A 46 17.10 7.32 1.49
CA ASP A 46 17.57 7.15 2.87
C ASP A 46 16.65 7.96 3.80
N SER A 47 15.83 7.27 4.60
CA SER A 47 14.85 7.91 5.50
C SER A 47 15.50 8.52 6.75
N ALA A 48 16.73 8.14 7.08
CA ALA A 48 17.46 8.73 8.19
C ALA A 48 18.00 10.13 7.85
N SER A 49 18.54 10.29 6.62
CA SER A 49 19.12 11.55 6.14
C SER A 49 18.22 12.35 5.18
N ASP A 50 17.05 11.80 4.83
CA ASP A 50 16.10 12.37 3.87
C ASP A 50 16.77 12.69 2.52
N ARG A 51 17.45 11.68 1.94
CA ARG A 51 18.18 11.82 0.66
C ARG A 51 17.82 10.73 -0.32
N PHE A 52 17.60 11.11 -1.57
CA PHE A 52 17.55 10.17 -2.68
C PHE A 52 18.92 9.48 -2.84
N LEU A 53 18.90 8.17 -3.04
CA LEU A 53 20.11 7.36 -3.19
C LEU A 53 20.30 6.89 -4.63
N ARG A 54 19.29 6.23 -5.17
CA ARG A 54 19.32 5.62 -6.51
C ARG A 54 17.93 5.13 -6.91
N SER A 55 17.80 4.73 -8.18
CA SER A 55 16.65 3.96 -8.67
C SER A 55 17.03 2.50 -8.93
N ILE A 56 16.10 1.59 -8.68
CA ILE A 56 16.15 0.19 -9.11
C ILE A 56 15.43 0.11 -10.44
N HIS A 57 16.19 -0.09 -11.52
CA HIS A 57 15.69 -0.02 -12.89
C HIS A 57 15.07 -1.32 -13.41
N GLY A 58 14.26 -1.19 -14.47
CA GLY A 58 13.74 -2.31 -15.24
C GLY A 58 12.59 -3.06 -14.57
N LEU A 59 11.80 -2.34 -13.78
CA LEU A 59 10.59 -2.83 -13.11
C LEU A 59 9.36 -2.27 -13.84
N LYS A 60 9.06 -2.82 -15.01
CA LYS A 60 8.05 -2.29 -15.94
C LYS A 60 6.70 -2.02 -15.29
N GLY A 61 6.29 -0.74 -15.27
CA GLY A 61 5.04 -0.30 -14.66
C GLY A 61 4.98 -0.64 -13.19
N ALA A 62 6.11 -0.50 -12.44
CA ALA A 62 6.14 -0.71 -11.01
C ALA A 62 4.99 0.05 -10.34
N ALA A 63 4.18 -0.68 -9.56
CA ALA A 63 3.01 -0.13 -8.89
C ALA A 63 2.98 -0.52 -7.41
N GLY A 64 2.89 -1.82 -7.09
CA GLY A 64 2.98 -2.28 -5.72
C GLY A 64 4.42 -2.29 -5.21
N VAL A 65 4.62 -1.78 -4.01
CA VAL A 65 5.87 -1.91 -3.24
C VAL A 65 5.51 -2.33 -1.82
N LEU A 66 6.16 -3.36 -1.32
CA LEU A 66 5.99 -3.88 0.04
C LEU A 66 7.35 -4.30 0.60
N VAL A 67 7.55 -4.06 1.88
CA VAL A 67 8.74 -4.50 2.63
C VAL A 67 8.34 -5.45 3.75
N SER A 68 9.15 -6.48 3.98
CA SER A 68 9.15 -7.25 5.22
C SER A 68 10.42 -6.96 5.99
N ASP A 69 10.31 -6.27 7.12
CA ASP A 69 11.45 -6.05 8.03
C ASP A 69 11.98 -7.38 8.60
N GLU A 70 11.07 -8.31 8.98
CA GLU A 70 11.46 -9.58 9.60
C GLU A 70 12.30 -10.47 8.69
N ARG A 71 12.09 -10.39 7.37
CA ARG A 71 12.84 -11.18 6.40
C ARG A 71 13.82 -10.36 5.55
N SER A 72 13.88 -9.05 5.77
CA SER A 72 14.67 -8.10 4.97
C SER A 72 14.42 -8.28 3.47
N LEU A 73 13.14 -8.36 3.08
CA LEU A 73 12.71 -8.53 1.70
C LEU A 73 11.97 -7.31 1.19
N LEU A 74 12.22 -6.97 -0.06
CA LEU A 74 11.48 -6.00 -0.85
C LEU A 74 10.72 -6.73 -1.95
N PHE A 75 9.43 -6.45 -2.08
CA PHE A 75 8.57 -6.97 -3.12
C PHE A 75 8.09 -5.83 -4.01
N THR A 76 8.09 -6.05 -5.34
CA THR A 76 7.54 -5.09 -6.28
C THR A 76 6.54 -5.76 -7.23
N ALA A 77 5.40 -5.12 -7.48
CA ALA A 77 4.43 -5.54 -8.47
C ALA A 77 4.68 -4.78 -9.77
N ASN A 78 5.16 -5.48 -10.81
CA ASN A 78 5.52 -4.92 -12.10
C ASN A 78 4.33 -5.08 -13.04
N ARG A 79 3.39 -4.14 -12.97
CA ARG A 79 2.10 -4.17 -13.67
C ARG A 79 2.25 -4.26 -15.18
N GLY A 80 3.28 -3.62 -15.76
CA GLY A 80 3.53 -3.55 -17.19
C GLY A 80 4.03 -4.86 -17.80
N GLU A 81 4.45 -5.84 -16.99
CA GLU A 81 4.92 -7.16 -17.46
C GLU A 81 4.32 -8.35 -16.71
N ASN A 82 3.32 -8.09 -15.84
CA ASN A 82 2.59 -9.13 -15.11
C ASN A 82 3.46 -9.96 -14.16
N THR A 83 4.52 -9.37 -13.60
CA THR A 83 5.48 -10.05 -12.73
C THR A 83 5.56 -9.43 -11.35
N ILE A 84 6.10 -10.21 -10.42
CA ILE A 84 6.57 -9.76 -9.11
C ILE A 84 8.08 -9.91 -9.08
N SER A 85 8.78 -8.91 -8.60
CA SER A 85 10.19 -9.05 -8.24
C SER A 85 10.34 -9.17 -6.72
N ILE A 86 11.25 -10.02 -6.29
CA ILE A 86 11.63 -10.22 -4.89
C ILE A 86 13.12 -9.90 -4.77
N LEU A 87 13.45 -8.92 -3.94
CA LEU A 87 14.80 -8.42 -3.74
C LEU A 87 15.16 -8.50 -2.26
N SER A 88 16.44 -8.54 -1.95
CA SER A 88 16.94 -8.32 -0.60
C SER A 88 16.82 -6.83 -0.26
N ALA A 89 16.04 -6.47 0.76
CA ALA A 89 15.92 -5.08 1.19
C ALA A 89 17.26 -4.56 1.76
N GLY A 90 17.57 -3.29 1.47
CA GLY A 90 18.82 -2.64 1.89
C GLY A 90 20.05 -2.96 1.02
N ARG A 91 20.01 -4.01 0.20
CA ARG A 91 21.10 -4.39 -0.73
C ARG A 91 20.68 -4.32 -2.20
N GLU A 92 19.45 -4.72 -2.53
CA GLU A 92 18.82 -4.74 -3.87
C GLU A 92 19.68 -5.46 -4.95
N GLN A 93 20.62 -6.35 -4.52
CA GLN A 93 21.61 -6.97 -5.42
C GLN A 93 21.08 -8.20 -6.15
N GLU A 94 20.16 -8.93 -5.50
CA GLU A 94 19.58 -10.12 -6.10
C GLU A 94 18.11 -9.86 -6.44
N MET A 95 17.73 -10.15 -7.68
CA MET A 95 16.37 -10.03 -8.15
C MET A 95 15.85 -11.39 -8.62
N LEU A 96 14.75 -11.82 -8.07
CA LEU A 96 13.95 -12.91 -8.59
C LEU A 96 12.69 -12.34 -9.20
N ARG A 97 12.33 -12.78 -10.40
CA ARG A 97 11.13 -12.34 -11.10
C ARG A 97 10.22 -13.53 -11.40
N LEU A 98 8.95 -13.42 -10.98
CA LEU A 98 7.94 -14.46 -11.15
C LEU A 98 6.69 -13.87 -11.81
N PHE A 99 6.08 -14.59 -12.76
CA PHE A 99 4.74 -14.27 -13.22
C PHE A 99 3.72 -14.49 -12.10
N SER A 100 2.81 -13.55 -11.89
CA SER A 100 1.80 -13.65 -10.82
C SER A 100 0.37 -13.71 -11.34
N GLY A 101 0.06 -12.94 -12.34
CA GLY A 101 -1.27 -12.76 -12.91
C GLY A 101 -1.34 -11.44 -13.66
N ILE A 102 -2.50 -11.10 -14.19
CA ILE A 102 -2.66 -9.92 -15.07
C ILE A 102 -2.70 -8.64 -14.22
N ARG A 103 -1.79 -7.71 -14.47
CA ARG A 103 -1.68 -6.38 -13.85
C ARG A 103 -1.62 -6.44 -12.32
N PRO A 104 -0.56 -7.03 -11.74
CA PRO A 104 -0.37 -7.07 -10.29
C PRO A 104 -0.29 -5.65 -9.70
N ASN A 105 -0.79 -5.48 -8.46
CA ASN A 105 -0.82 -4.19 -7.78
C ASN A 105 -0.61 -4.34 -6.27
N GLY A 106 -1.67 -4.52 -5.49
CA GLY A 106 -1.60 -4.65 -4.04
C GLY A 106 -0.86 -5.91 -3.60
N LEU A 107 -0.06 -5.77 -2.55
CA LEU A 107 0.78 -6.83 -1.99
C LEU A 107 0.53 -6.95 -0.50
N ALA A 108 0.52 -8.17 0.03
CA ALA A 108 0.53 -8.44 1.47
C ALA A 108 1.35 -9.70 1.76
N PHE A 109 2.07 -9.73 2.87
CA PHE A 109 3.02 -10.80 3.16
C PHE A 109 2.82 -11.38 4.56
N ASP A 110 2.79 -12.72 4.65
CA ASP A 110 2.90 -13.49 5.87
C ASP A 110 4.36 -13.91 6.08
N PRO A 111 5.11 -13.22 6.96
CA PRO A 111 6.54 -13.51 7.15
C PRO A 111 6.78 -14.87 7.80
N SER A 112 5.84 -15.34 8.62
CA SER A 112 5.98 -16.61 9.33
C SER A 112 5.94 -17.81 8.37
N ARG A 113 5.13 -17.73 7.31
CA ARG A 113 4.97 -18.80 6.30
C ARG A 113 5.73 -18.54 5.00
N GLY A 114 6.34 -17.35 4.85
CA GLY A 114 6.93 -16.95 3.58
C GLY A 114 5.90 -16.84 2.46
N LEU A 115 4.66 -16.45 2.77
CA LEU A 115 3.56 -16.43 1.82
C LEU A 115 3.23 -14.99 1.40
N LEU A 116 3.42 -14.67 0.11
CA LEU A 116 3.06 -13.40 -0.49
C LEU A 116 1.72 -13.52 -1.22
N LEU A 117 0.76 -12.69 -0.85
CA LEU A 117 -0.45 -12.44 -1.62
C LEU A 117 -0.20 -11.31 -2.62
N VAL A 118 -0.60 -11.53 -3.87
CA VAL A 118 -0.54 -10.56 -4.96
C VAL A 118 -1.93 -10.31 -5.51
N ALA A 119 -2.42 -9.10 -5.38
CA ALA A 119 -3.68 -8.66 -5.94
C ALA A 119 -3.50 -8.31 -7.43
N ASN A 120 -4.01 -9.13 -8.32
CA ASN A 120 -3.96 -8.90 -9.77
C ASN A 120 -5.24 -8.19 -10.21
N VAL A 121 -5.10 -6.99 -10.75
CA VAL A 121 -6.23 -6.15 -11.19
C VAL A 121 -7.05 -6.83 -12.29
N GLY A 122 -6.37 -7.64 -13.11
CA GLY A 122 -6.99 -8.30 -14.24
C GLY A 122 -7.13 -7.40 -15.48
N ASP A 123 -7.76 -7.95 -16.49
CA ASP A 123 -8.15 -7.27 -17.72
C ASP A 123 -9.69 -7.27 -17.79
N PRO A 124 -10.35 -6.12 -17.95
CA PRO A 124 -11.82 -6.07 -18.03
C PRO A 124 -12.41 -6.84 -19.22
N GLU A 125 -11.63 -7.08 -20.27
CA GLU A 125 -12.05 -7.87 -21.44
C GLU A 125 -11.93 -9.39 -21.20
N ILE A 126 -11.22 -9.80 -20.13
CA ILE A 126 -11.00 -11.21 -19.81
C ILE A 126 -11.77 -11.56 -18.54
N GLY A 127 -12.82 -12.35 -18.67
CA GLY A 127 -13.62 -12.81 -17.54
C GLY A 127 -12.77 -13.55 -16.49
N ASN A 128 -13.06 -13.32 -15.19
CA ASN A 128 -12.35 -13.95 -14.06
C ASN A 128 -10.83 -13.67 -14.01
N SER A 129 -10.35 -12.62 -14.66
CA SER A 129 -8.94 -12.25 -14.66
C SER A 129 -8.51 -11.49 -13.39
N SER A 130 -9.44 -10.90 -12.65
CA SER A 130 -9.18 -10.33 -11.31
C SER A 130 -8.94 -11.45 -10.33
N THR A 131 -7.73 -11.58 -9.80
CA THR A 131 -7.32 -12.71 -8.95
C THR A 131 -6.44 -12.26 -7.78
N ALA A 132 -6.37 -13.10 -6.75
CA ALA A 132 -5.32 -13.03 -5.74
C ALA A 132 -4.40 -14.25 -5.91
N SER A 133 -3.18 -14.04 -6.36
CA SER A 133 -2.18 -15.09 -6.47
C SER A 133 -1.40 -15.24 -5.15
N MET A 134 -1.04 -16.47 -4.82
CA MET A 134 -0.25 -16.80 -3.64
C MET A 134 1.11 -17.34 -4.07
N ILE A 135 2.16 -16.72 -3.56
CA ILE A 135 3.55 -17.06 -3.88
C ILE A 135 4.23 -17.58 -2.60
N ASP A 136 4.75 -18.79 -2.66
CA ASP A 136 5.70 -19.31 -1.67
C ASP A 136 7.07 -18.71 -1.99
N VAL A 137 7.50 -17.77 -1.16
CA VAL A 137 8.74 -17.00 -1.37
C VAL A 137 9.98 -17.89 -1.18
N ASP A 138 9.93 -18.84 -0.26
CA ASP A 138 11.05 -19.73 0.04
C ASP A 138 11.25 -20.75 -1.10
N ARG A 139 10.15 -21.26 -1.67
CA ARG A 139 10.17 -22.16 -2.84
C ARG A 139 10.24 -21.43 -4.17
N LYS A 140 10.10 -20.11 -4.16
CA LYS A 140 10.16 -19.25 -5.35
C LYS A 140 9.13 -19.65 -6.43
N THR A 141 7.90 -19.94 -6.02
CA THR A 141 6.85 -20.44 -6.93
C THR A 141 5.47 -19.93 -6.55
N VAL A 142 4.62 -19.82 -7.57
CA VAL A 142 3.18 -19.58 -7.36
C VAL A 142 2.51 -20.90 -6.94
N ILE A 143 1.88 -20.91 -5.78
CA ILE A 143 1.24 -22.12 -5.21
C ILE A 143 -0.27 -22.15 -5.38
N GLY A 144 -0.89 -21.07 -5.84
CA GLY A 144 -2.31 -21.00 -6.05
C GLY A 144 -2.80 -19.61 -6.45
N SER A 145 -4.07 -19.55 -6.84
CA SER A 145 -4.76 -18.31 -7.18
C SER A 145 -6.25 -18.42 -6.85
N VAL A 146 -6.84 -17.32 -6.39
CA VAL A 146 -8.27 -17.20 -6.09
C VAL A 146 -8.88 -16.17 -7.03
N VAL A 147 -9.98 -16.53 -7.73
CA VAL A 147 -10.76 -15.56 -8.49
C VAL A 147 -11.48 -14.62 -7.52
N LEU A 148 -11.34 -13.34 -7.76
CA LEU A 148 -11.94 -12.29 -6.93
C LEU A 148 -13.28 -11.83 -7.52
N PRO A 149 -14.20 -11.31 -6.68
CA PRO A 149 -15.52 -10.87 -7.15
C PRO A 149 -15.49 -9.57 -7.96
N GLY A 150 -14.32 -8.93 -8.12
CA GLY A 150 -14.15 -7.69 -8.86
C GLY A 150 -12.73 -7.14 -8.75
N ARG A 151 -12.53 -5.89 -9.16
CA ARG A 151 -11.21 -5.25 -9.22
C ARG A 151 -10.58 -5.10 -7.84
N PRO A 152 -9.46 -5.78 -7.55
CA PRO A 152 -8.74 -5.61 -6.29
C PRO A 152 -7.90 -4.33 -6.27
N ARG A 153 -7.62 -3.87 -5.04
CA ARG A 153 -6.79 -2.70 -4.75
C ARG A 153 -5.71 -3.08 -3.72
N TRP A 154 -5.74 -2.49 -2.53
CA TRP A 154 -4.81 -2.75 -1.45
C TRP A 154 -5.09 -4.04 -0.70
N ALA A 155 -4.03 -4.63 -0.14
CA ALA A 155 -4.10 -5.80 0.71
C ALA A 155 -3.23 -5.61 1.96
N VAL A 156 -3.65 -6.24 3.06
CA VAL A 156 -2.88 -6.34 4.31
C VAL A 156 -2.94 -7.75 4.86
N TYR A 157 -1.95 -8.14 5.65
CA TYR A 157 -1.91 -9.39 6.39
C TYR A 157 -2.13 -9.13 7.88
N ASP A 158 -2.98 -9.93 8.52
CA ASP A 158 -3.17 -9.95 9.96
C ASP A 158 -2.67 -11.26 10.56
N GLU A 159 -1.59 -11.17 11.32
CA GLU A 159 -0.96 -12.32 11.98
C GLU A 159 -1.92 -13.03 12.96
N ARG A 160 -2.70 -12.27 13.72
CA ARG A 160 -3.60 -12.80 14.74
C ARG A 160 -4.69 -13.71 14.16
N THR A 161 -5.28 -13.32 13.02
CA THR A 161 -6.28 -14.17 12.34
C THR A 161 -5.65 -15.09 11.30
N THR A 162 -4.35 -14.96 11.04
CA THR A 162 -3.62 -15.68 9.99
C THR A 162 -4.34 -15.55 8.64
N ALA A 163 -4.68 -14.33 8.27
CA ALA A 163 -5.48 -14.05 7.07
C ALA A 163 -5.04 -12.77 6.37
N PHE A 164 -5.25 -12.76 5.07
CA PHE A 164 -5.13 -11.58 4.24
C PHE A 164 -6.48 -10.89 4.11
N TYR A 165 -6.48 -9.57 4.13
CA TYR A 165 -7.63 -8.73 3.83
C TYR A 165 -7.34 -7.91 2.59
N LEU A 166 -8.30 -7.86 1.67
CA LEU A 166 -8.10 -7.30 0.33
C LEU A 166 -9.31 -6.46 -0.07
N ASN A 167 -9.08 -5.22 -0.45
CA ASN A 167 -10.11 -4.33 -0.99
C ASN A 167 -10.53 -4.75 -2.39
N ILE A 168 -11.85 -4.74 -2.63
CA ILE A 168 -12.49 -4.86 -3.94
C ILE A 168 -13.25 -3.56 -4.21
N ALA A 169 -12.91 -2.89 -5.31
CA ALA A 169 -13.49 -1.59 -5.62
C ALA A 169 -14.96 -1.68 -6.03
N ASP A 170 -15.30 -2.69 -6.84
CA ASP A 170 -16.67 -2.97 -7.30
C ASP A 170 -16.87 -4.49 -7.48
N PRO A 171 -17.87 -5.09 -6.80
CA PRO A 171 -18.69 -4.52 -5.75
C PRO A 171 -17.87 -4.06 -4.53
N PRO A 172 -18.33 -3.04 -3.76
CA PRO A 172 -17.54 -2.48 -2.65
C PRO A 172 -17.45 -3.45 -1.48
N LEU A 173 -16.33 -4.17 -1.40
CA LEU A 173 -16.09 -5.22 -0.42
C LEU A 173 -14.67 -5.13 0.16
N ILE A 174 -14.49 -5.67 1.36
CA ILE A 174 -13.21 -6.24 1.81
C ILE A 174 -13.40 -7.75 1.86
N VAL A 175 -12.51 -8.51 1.23
CA VAL A 175 -12.51 -9.98 1.28
C VAL A 175 -11.41 -10.46 2.20
N LYS A 176 -11.69 -11.52 2.97
CA LYS A 176 -10.75 -12.20 3.84
C LYS A 176 -10.35 -13.54 3.22
N ILE A 177 -9.04 -13.76 3.07
CA ILE A 177 -8.48 -14.98 2.49
C ILE A 177 -7.62 -15.68 3.54
N ASP A 178 -7.83 -16.98 3.71
CA ASP A 178 -7.10 -17.79 4.69
C ASP A 178 -5.64 -18.00 4.23
N ALA A 179 -4.66 -17.60 5.06
CA ALA A 179 -3.26 -17.84 4.75
C ALA A 179 -2.84 -19.32 4.92
N LYS A 180 -3.61 -20.11 5.66
CA LYS A 180 -3.37 -21.57 5.82
C LYS A 180 -3.90 -22.37 4.63
N THR A 181 -4.97 -21.87 4.01
CA THR A 181 -5.60 -22.46 2.83
C THR A 181 -5.80 -21.37 1.77
N PRO A 182 -4.75 -20.99 1.06
CA PRO A 182 -4.74 -19.79 0.21
C PRO A 182 -5.77 -19.75 -0.94
N SER A 183 -6.39 -20.89 -1.24
CA SER A 183 -7.50 -20.97 -2.21
C SER A 183 -8.87 -20.66 -1.61
N LYS A 184 -8.94 -20.41 -0.28
CA LYS A 184 -10.21 -20.25 0.44
C LYS A 184 -10.47 -18.80 0.83
N MET A 185 -11.51 -18.20 0.25
CA MET A 185 -12.10 -16.94 0.71
C MET A 185 -13.02 -17.27 1.90
N LEU A 186 -12.74 -16.64 3.07
CA LEU A 186 -13.45 -16.91 4.32
C LEU A 186 -14.68 -16.02 4.49
N GLU A 187 -14.49 -14.71 4.34
CA GLU A 187 -15.49 -13.69 4.67
C GLU A 187 -15.50 -12.57 3.64
N ARG A 188 -16.61 -11.83 3.60
CA ARG A 188 -16.79 -10.61 2.80
C ARG A 188 -17.46 -9.55 3.64
N TYR A 189 -16.80 -8.41 3.82
CA TYR A 189 -17.35 -7.24 4.49
C TYR A 189 -17.92 -6.30 3.42
N LYS A 190 -19.23 -6.04 3.45
CA LYS A 190 -19.86 -5.07 2.56
C LYS A 190 -19.55 -3.66 3.05
N MET A 191 -18.87 -2.88 2.24
CA MET A 191 -18.49 -1.53 2.60
C MET A 191 -19.63 -0.54 2.37
N PRO A 192 -19.85 0.42 3.30
CA PRO A 192 -20.93 1.39 3.19
C PRO A 192 -20.62 2.52 2.18
N ALA A 193 -19.41 2.53 1.63
CA ALA A 193 -18.96 3.52 0.65
C ALA A 193 -18.42 2.81 -0.60
N LYS A 194 -18.59 3.44 -1.75
CA LYS A 194 -18.12 2.93 -3.04
C LYS A 194 -16.60 3.00 -3.16
N GLY A 195 -16.02 2.03 -3.87
CA GLY A 195 -14.64 2.02 -4.27
C GLY A 195 -13.66 1.90 -3.08
N PRO A 196 -13.70 0.84 -2.23
CA PRO A 196 -12.62 0.54 -1.31
C PRO A 196 -11.27 0.58 -2.03
N HIS A 197 -10.34 1.43 -1.57
CA HIS A 197 -9.06 1.71 -2.25
C HIS A 197 -7.87 1.42 -1.35
N GLY A 198 -7.45 2.38 -0.53
CA GLY A 198 -6.40 2.18 0.46
C GLY A 198 -6.88 1.31 1.62
N LEU A 199 -5.99 0.50 2.20
CA LEU A 199 -6.28 -0.37 3.33
C LEU A 199 -5.06 -0.48 4.23
N ASP A 200 -5.23 -0.23 5.53
CA ASP A 200 -4.20 -0.53 6.52
C ASP A 200 -4.78 -1.06 7.82
N LEU A 201 -3.94 -1.67 8.64
CA LEU A 201 -4.32 -2.41 9.84
C LEU A 201 -3.76 -1.74 11.11
N ASP A 202 -4.64 -1.48 12.08
CA ASP A 202 -4.27 -1.35 13.49
C ASP A 202 -4.32 -2.74 14.17
N PRO A 203 -3.17 -3.41 14.35
CA PRO A 203 -3.15 -4.76 14.91
C PRO A 203 -3.52 -4.81 16.40
N ARG A 204 -3.35 -3.70 17.14
CA ARG A 204 -3.67 -3.61 18.57
C ARG A 204 -5.14 -3.28 18.79
N GLY A 205 -5.64 -2.25 18.12
CA GLY A 205 -7.04 -1.83 18.18
C GLY A 205 -7.97 -2.74 17.37
N ARG A 206 -7.42 -3.65 16.56
CA ARG A 206 -8.15 -4.59 15.70
C ARG A 206 -9.01 -3.93 14.64
N TYR A 207 -8.57 -2.79 14.10
CA TYR A 207 -9.29 -2.10 13.05
C TYR A 207 -8.57 -2.18 11.71
N LEU A 208 -9.31 -2.49 10.66
CA LEU A 208 -8.92 -2.15 9.29
C LEU A 208 -9.43 -0.74 8.99
N PHE A 209 -8.55 0.13 8.57
CA PHE A 209 -8.90 1.44 8.04
C PHE A 209 -8.92 1.37 6.51
N CYS A 210 -10.09 1.63 5.94
CA CYS A 210 -10.33 1.59 4.51
C CYS A 210 -10.71 2.96 3.99
N ALA A 211 -9.86 3.54 3.15
CA ALA A 211 -10.17 4.77 2.42
C ALA A 211 -10.91 4.41 1.12
N CYS A 212 -12.06 5.03 0.89
CA CYS A 212 -12.96 4.70 -0.21
C CYS A 212 -13.07 5.84 -1.23
N ASP A 213 -13.12 5.52 -2.54
CA ASP A 213 -13.27 6.49 -3.65
C ASP A 213 -14.52 7.39 -3.49
N GLY A 214 -15.49 6.94 -2.69
CA GLY A 214 -16.64 7.74 -2.26
C GLY A 214 -16.33 8.84 -1.25
N ALA A 215 -15.06 9.24 -1.10
CA ALA A 215 -14.55 10.23 -0.14
C ALA A 215 -14.94 9.90 1.32
N LYS A 216 -14.76 8.66 1.72
CA LYS A 216 -15.06 8.18 3.07
C LYS A 216 -13.88 7.41 3.64
N LEU A 217 -13.56 7.64 4.92
CA LEU A 217 -12.73 6.74 5.71
C LEU A 217 -13.66 5.84 6.55
N VAL A 218 -13.51 4.53 6.41
CA VAL A 218 -14.31 3.52 7.10
C VAL A 218 -13.38 2.63 7.94
N ALA A 219 -13.82 2.27 9.14
CA ALA A 219 -13.12 1.31 9.99
C ALA A 219 -13.94 0.02 10.12
N VAL A 220 -13.27 -1.13 10.00
CA VAL A 220 -13.86 -2.46 10.24
C VAL A 220 -13.17 -3.07 11.44
N HIS A 221 -13.92 -3.34 12.51
CA HIS A 221 -13.38 -4.01 13.69
C HIS A 221 -13.33 -5.52 13.46
N LEU A 222 -12.14 -6.11 13.41
CA LEU A 222 -11.92 -7.48 12.96
C LEU A 222 -12.52 -8.56 13.86
N ASP A 223 -12.62 -8.30 15.17
CA ASP A 223 -13.10 -9.32 16.13
C ASP A 223 -14.64 -9.31 16.21
N SER A 224 -15.31 -8.18 15.96
CA SER A 224 -16.79 -8.08 16.01
C SER A 224 -17.44 -8.01 14.61
N GLY A 225 -16.69 -7.69 13.58
CA GLY A 225 -17.22 -7.39 12.24
C GLY A 225 -17.96 -6.05 12.15
N GLU A 226 -17.92 -5.22 13.20
CA GLU A 226 -18.57 -3.91 13.21
C GLU A 226 -17.91 -2.98 12.20
N ILE A 227 -18.73 -2.30 11.40
CA ILE A 227 -18.29 -1.33 10.40
C ILE A 227 -18.74 0.07 10.81
N ARG A 228 -17.79 1.01 10.88
CA ARG A 228 -18.02 2.40 11.30
C ARG A 228 -17.53 3.36 10.24
N LEU A 229 -18.31 4.41 9.99
CA LEU A 229 -17.81 5.58 9.28
C LEU A 229 -16.93 6.39 10.24
N VAL A 230 -15.65 6.58 9.88
CA VAL A 230 -14.70 7.41 10.66
C VAL A 230 -14.87 8.88 10.31
N GLY A 231 -15.02 9.20 9.03
CA GLY A 231 -15.24 10.57 8.56
C GLY A 231 -15.27 10.73 7.05
N GLU A 232 -15.55 11.95 6.63
CA GLU A 232 -15.43 12.41 5.26
C GLU A 232 -13.95 12.66 4.94
N LEU A 233 -13.53 12.36 3.70
CA LEU A 233 -12.26 12.72 3.14
C LEU A 233 -12.39 13.96 2.26
N SER A 234 -11.30 14.68 2.07
CA SER A 234 -11.25 15.89 1.22
C SER A 234 -11.51 15.60 -0.26
N GLY A 235 -11.49 14.33 -0.67
CA GLY A 235 -11.75 13.86 -2.03
C GLY A 235 -11.50 12.36 -2.17
N PRO A 236 -11.50 11.84 -3.41
CA PRO A 236 -11.14 10.44 -3.66
C PRO A 236 -9.70 10.14 -3.21
N PRO A 237 -9.51 9.17 -2.30
CA PRO A 237 -8.21 8.80 -1.76
C PRO A 237 -7.50 7.79 -2.66
N ASP A 238 -6.22 7.53 -2.36
CA ASP A 238 -5.50 6.38 -2.87
C ASP A 238 -4.95 5.54 -1.71
N VAL A 239 -3.95 6.02 -1.00
CA VAL A 239 -3.31 5.27 0.08
C VAL A 239 -3.81 5.69 1.46
N VAL A 240 -3.78 4.73 2.39
CA VAL A 240 -3.98 4.96 3.82
C VAL A 240 -2.87 4.27 4.59
N PHE A 241 -2.35 4.95 5.63
CA PHE A 241 -1.37 4.37 6.55
C PHE A 241 -1.76 4.66 8.00
N PHE A 242 -1.56 3.65 8.85
CA PHE A 242 -1.74 3.76 10.31
C PHE A 242 -0.39 3.86 11.01
N ASN A 243 -0.24 4.85 11.87
CA ASN A 243 0.93 4.97 12.75
C ASN A 243 0.58 4.49 14.16
N PRO A 244 1.07 3.34 14.61
CA PRO A 244 0.74 2.77 15.92
C PRO A 244 1.31 3.59 17.10
N ASN A 245 2.36 4.39 16.89
CA ASN A 245 2.98 5.18 17.95
C ASN A 245 2.07 6.32 18.39
N LEU A 246 1.44 6.99 17.43
CA LEU A 246 0.57 8.14 17.66
C LEU A 246 -0.91 7.79 17.60
N SER A 247 -1.25 6.61 17.07
CA SER A 247 -2.61 6.20 16.71
C SER A 247 -3.24 7.16 15.71
N HIS A 248 -2.46 7.58 14.72
CA HIS A 248 -2.91 8.43 13.63
C HIS A 248 -3.07 7.63 12.34
N VAL A 249 -4.08 8.00 11.55
CA VAL A 249 -4.32 7.48 10.20
C VAL A 249 -4.09 8.61 9.21
N TYR A 250 -3.22 8.40 8.23
CA TYR A 250 -2.93 9.35 7.16
C TYR A 250 -3.57 8.85 5.87
N VAL A 251 -4.29 9.73 5.19
CA VAL A 251 -4.93 9.42 3.92
C VAL A 251 -4.48 10.42 2.86
N ALA A 252 -3.88 9.92 1.78
CA ALA A 252 -3.50 10.75 0.66
C ALA A 252 -4.71 10.99 -0.26
N VAL A 253 -4.98 12.24 -0.55
CA VAL A 253 -6.04 12.68 -1.45
C VAL A 253 -5.44 13.53 -2.57
N GLY A 254 -5.22 12.91 -3.74
CA GLY A 254 -4.54 13.55 -4.87
C GLY A 254 -5.28 14.75 -5.45
N THR A 255 -6.58 14.85 -5.26
CA THR A 255 -7.39 16.02 -5.64
C THR A 255 -8.29 16.36 -4.45
N PRO A 256 -8.06 17.49 -3.80
CA PRO A 256 -7.32 18.71 -4.22
C PRO A 256 -5.78 18.64 -4.08
N GLY A 257 -5.19 17.65 -3.43
CA GLY A 257 -3.77 17.54 -3.08
C GLY A 257 -3.59 17.83 -1.59
N VAL A 258 -3.95 16.86 -0.74
CA VAL A 258 -3.87 16.99 0.72
C VAL A 258 -3.57 15.63 1.38
N ILE A 259 -3.14 15.71 2.63
CA ILE A 259 -3.12 14.59 3.56
C ILE A 259 -4.21 14.85 4.61
N ASP A 260 -5.23 14.00 4.67
CA ASP A 260 -6.18 14.01 5.78
C ASP A 260 -5.62 13.14 6.91
N VAL A 261 -5.53 13.70 8.12
CA VAL A 261 -5.00 13.04 9.32
C VAL A 261 -6.13 12.80 10.31
N PHE A 262 -6.30 11.55 10.73
CA PHE A 262 -7.33 11.16 11.69
C PHE A 262 -6.72 10.60 12.98
N ASP A 263 -7.36 10.88 14.11
CA ASP A 263 -7.14 10.18 15.37
C ASP A 263 -7.91 8.84 15.33
N ALA A 264 -7.18 7.74 15.31
CA ALA A 264 -7.76 6.39 15.24
C ALA A 264 -8.51 5.99 16.52
N ARG A 265 -8.14 6.54 17.69
CA ARG A 265 -8.81 6.24 18.95
C ARG A 265 -10.13 6.97 19.09
N ARG A 266 -10.16 8.24 18.65
CA ARG A 266 -11.37 9.08 18.68
C ARG A 266 -12.23 8.94 17.44
N MET A 267 -11.72 8.26 16.41
CA MET A 267 -12.38 8.10 15.11
C MET A 267 -12.81 9.45 14.53
N LYS A 268 -11.87 10.40 14.43
CA LYS A 268 -12.19 11.75 13.99
C LYS A 268 -11.03 12.43 13.27
N LEU A 269 -11.36 13.29 12.29
CA LEU A 269 -10.39 14.14 11.61
C LEU A 269 -9.69 15.08 12.61
N LEU A 270 -8.35 15.12 12.54
CA LEU A 270 -7.51 16.04 13.30
C LEU A 270 -7.18 17.28 12.48
N GLU A 271 -6.68 17.07 11.26
CA GLU A 271 -6.27 18.14 10.36
C GLU A 271 -6.24 17.67 8.91
N THR A 272 -6.23 18.62 8.00
CA THR A 272 -5.97 18.43 6.58
C THR A 272 -4.76 19.27 6.20
N VAL A 273 -3.71 18.62 5.70
CA VAL A 273 -2.43 19.25 5.38
C VAL A 273 -2.29 19.40 3.87
N PRO A 274 -2.15 20.62 3.34
CA PRO A 274 -1.94 20.83 1.90
C PRO A 274 -0.65 20.17 1.40
N THR A 275 -0.75 19.53 0.24
CA THR A 275 0.37 19.00 -0.54
C THR A 275 0.29 19.54 -1.98
N GLU A 276 0.76 18.77 -2.93
CA GLU A 276 0.67 19.11 -4.35
C GLU A 276 -0.52 18.37 -4.98
N LYS A 277 -1.21 18.99 -5.92
CA LYS A 277 -2.26 18.31 -6.70
C LYS A 277 -1.66 17.11 -7.43
N GLY A 278 -2.31 15.96 -7.29
CA GLY A 278 -1.82 14.69 -7.81
C GLY A 278 -1.01 13.89 -6.80
N ALA A 279 -0.61 14.45 -5.64
CA ALA A 279 0.08 13.73 -4.58
C ALA A 279 -0.88 12.74 -3.90
N HIS A 280 -0.90 11.52 -4.38
CA HIS A 280 -1.78 10.45 -3.91
C HIS A 280 -1.03 9.30 -3.24
N THR A 281 0.31 9.38 -3.18
CA THR A 281 1.18 8.37 -2.60
C THR A 281 1.85 8.89 -1.33
N LEU A 282 1.80 8.08 -0.28
CA LEU A 282 2.49 8.32 0.99
C LEU A 282 3.42 7.15 1.35
N ALA A 283 4.33 7.41 2.27
CA ALA A 283 5.01 6.40 3.07
C ALA A 283 5.11 6.88 4.53
N VAL A 284 5.15 5.95 5.48
CA VAL A 284 5.29 6.27 6.91
C VAL A 284 6.50 5.54 7.49
N ALA A 285 7.49 6.29 7.92
CA ALA A 285 8.60 5.79 8.74
C ALA A 285 8.18 5.87 10.21
N GLN A 286 7.57 4.77 10.69
CA GLN A 286 6.91 4.73 12.00
C GLN A 286 7.87 5.01 13.17
N ARG A 287 9.13 4.55 13.09
CA ARG A 287 10.14 4.74 14.17
C ARG A 287 10.41 6.22 14.45
N GLU A 288 10.42 7.04 13.40
CA GLU A 288 10.70 8.47 13.44
C GLU A 288 9.45 9.35 13.44
N ASN A 289 8.25 8.74 13.33
CA ASN A 289 6.98 9.42 13.07
C ASN A 289 7.08 10.36 11.86
N LYS A 290 7.79 9.93 10.81
CA LYS A 290 7.90 10.70 9.57
C LYS A 290 6.87 10.21 8.55
N VAL A 291 6.28 11.17 7.85
CA VAL A 291 5.37 10.94 6.71
C VAL A 291 6.00 11.57 5.47
N TYR A 292 6.05 10.80 4.39
CA TYR A 292 6.54 11.24 3.08
C TYR A 292 5.37 11.33 2.12
N ALA A 293 5.19 12.48 1.46
CA ALA A 293 4.22 12.64 0.38
C ALA A 293 4.97 12.81 -0.95
N PHE A 294 4.63 12.02 -1.94
CA PHE A 294 5.28 12.06 -3.25
C PHE A 294 4.55 13.02 -4.19
N LEU A 295 5.30 13.99 -4.70
CA LEU A 295 4.81 15.16 -5.42
C LEU A 295 5.08 15.01 -6.92
N PRO A 296 4.07 14.58 -7.73
CA PRO A 296 4.30 14.20 -9.12
C PRO A 296 4.61 15.37 -10.05
N ALA A 297 4.09 16.58 -9.81
CA ALA A 297 4.34 17.71 -10.69
C ALA A 297 5.72 18.35 -10.49
N THR A 298 6.27 18.24 -9.28
CA THR A 298 7.59 18.82 -8.94
C THR A 298 8.70 17.77 -8.83
N HIS A 299 8.38 16.47 -9.00
CA HIS A 299 9.32 15.36 -8.91
C HIS A 299 10.07 15.31 -7.57
N ARG A 300 9.32 15.43 -6.46
CA ARG A 300 9.86 15.52 -5.10
C ARG A 300 9.14 14.56 -4.15
N ALA A 301 9.77 14.36 -3.01
CA ALA A 301 9.07 13.89 -1.83
C ALA A 301 9.09 15.00 -0.76
N ALA A 302 7.93 15.39 -0.26
CA ALA A 302 7.82 16.24 0.92
C ALA A 302 7.91 15.38 2.18
N THR A 303 8.79 15.75 3.11
CA THR A 303 8.97 15.04 4.38
C THR A 303 8.32 15.81 5.50
N TYR A 304 7.47 15.17 6.26
CA TYR A 304 6.80 15.72 7.44
C TYR A 304 7.20 14.93 8.69
N ARG A 305 7.14 15.58 9.85
CA ARG A 305 7.17 14.93 11.15
C ARG A 305 5.82 15.11 11.82
N ASP A 306 5.30 14.03 12.38
CA ASP A 306 4.11 14.05 13.23
C ASP A 306 4.53 14.09 14.70
N GLU A 307 3.97 15.05 15.47
CA GLU A 307 4.34 15.36 16.88
C GLU A 307 3.13 15.24 17.81
#